data_e6934b96b8524958ee21c7554660bdf5
#
_entry.id   e6934b96b8524958ee21c7554660bdf5
#
_cell.length_a   1.000
_cell.length_b   1.000
_cell.length_c   1.000
_cell.angle_alpha   90.00
_cell.angle_beta   90.00
_cell.angle_gamma   90.00
#
_symmetry.space_group_name_H-M   'P 1'
#
loop_
_entity.id
_entity.type
_entity.pdbx_description
1 polymer ?
#
loop_
_entity_poly.entity_id
_entity_poly.type
_entity_poly.pdbx_seq_one_letter_code
_entity_poly.pdbx_strand_id
1 'polypeptide(L)'
;MIDYATTLRELGYQLRDCGAYWQAAALFRGGDNQTALRIWKNSGRWTDFVESKSGSFESLIRKTTGKSSIGHIIEYNLDEEIKPKALLKEEKTFSAESLKKLLPDYTYWNRREIPTNVLKEYRCGLATGGKLYQRIVFPIFRRDGKIHGFSGRKVNEENDRPKWLHYGKSADWFYPYFSIDYVREKIEEENRIFVVESIGDSMSLYRSGVENNIVAFTNKINAKLIARLAATGADICLSFNNDSEGQNRGFDGALTSLLRLIDCVDITKIWFTPPQKNDFGAMNDIEVRQWRNGLIFNEEEHKNGLLKLKQYAPQAILPKCLEKNFKRFEELIKEL
;
A
#
# COMPACT_ATOMS: atom_id res chain seq x y z
N MET A 1 -30.63 0.40 2.50
CA MET A 1 -29.80 -0.83 2.28
C MET A 1 -30.10 -1.29 0.87
N ILE A 2 -29.09 -1.43 0.02
CA ILE A 2 -29.35 -1.91 -1.37
C ILE A 2 -29.91 -3.33 -1.27
N ASP A 3 -31.12 -3.52 -1.75
CA ASP A 3 -31.65 -4.87 -1.95
C ASP A 3 -31.08 -5.45 -3.24
N TYR A 4 -29.95 -6.12 -3.08
CA TYR A 4 -29.24 -6.74 -4.20
C TYR A 4 -30.13 -7.73 -4.98
N ALA A 5 -31.02 -8.45 -4.30
CA ALA A 5 -31.87 -9.45 -4.93
C ALA A 5 -32.92 -8.81 -5.84
N THR A 6 -33.60 -7.79 -5.35
CA THR A 6 -34.61 -7.06 -6.14
C THR A 6 -33.97 -6.40 -7.35
N THR A 7 -32.86 -5.65 -7.16
CA THR A 7 -32.14 -5.01 -8.27
C THR A 7 -31.69 -6.03 -9.33
N LEU A 8 -31.18 -7.20 -8.94
CA LEU A 8 -30.73 -8.21 -9.88
C LEU A 8 -31.92 -8.83 -10.66
N ARG A 9 -33.07 -9.05 -10.01
CA ARG A 9 -34.26 -9.55 -10.68
C ARG A 9 -34.82 -8.54 -11.69
N GLU A 10 -34.83 -7.27 -11.36
CA GLU A 10 -35.21 -6.18 -12.27
C GLU A 10 -34.28 -6.10 -13.49
N LEU A 11 -33.02 -6.49 -13.36
CA LEU A 11 -32.05 -6.60 -14.44
C LEU A 11 -32.18 -7.94 -15.21
N GLY A 12 -33.15 -8.78 -14.89
CA GLY A 12 -33.43 -10.04 -15.57
C GLY A 12 -32.66 -11.26 -15.03
N TYR A 13 -31.92 -11.13 -13.93
CA TYR A 13 -31.22 -12.27 -13.35
C TYR A 13 -32.17 -13.24 -12.67
N GLN A 14 -32.10 -14.51 -13.06
CA GLN A 14 -32.75 -15.61 -12.35
C GLN A 14 -31.82 -16.09 -11.22
N LEU A 15 -32.18 -15.76 -9.97
CA LEU A 15 -31.35 -16.04 -8.80
C LEU A 15 -31.70 -17.37 -8.17
N ARG A 16 -30.77 -18.32 -8.18
CA ARG A 16 -30.87 -19.56 -7.41
C ARG A 16 -30.23 -19.33 -6.04
N ASP A 17 -31.00 -19.54 -4.99
CA ASP A 17 -30.49 -19.40 -3.60
C ASP A 17 -29.58 -20.56 -3.22
N CYS A 18 -28.37 -20.24 -2.74
CA CYS A 18 -27.35 -21.18 -2.25
C CYS A 18 -26.85 -20.80 -0.84
N GLY A 19 -27.75 -20.30 0.03
CA GLY A 19 -27.41 -19.89 1.39
C GLY A 19 -26.70 -18.54 1.43
N ALA A 20 -25.39 -18.49 1.53
CA ALA A 20 -24.62 -17.23 1.65
C ALA A 20 -24.52 -16.44 0.33
N TYR A 21 -24.88 -17.02 -0.81
CA TYR A 21 -24.79 -16.41 -2.13
C TYR A 21 -25.93 -16.86 -3.03
N TRP A 22 -26.12 -16.15 -4.15
CA TRP A 22 -26.95 -16.59 -5.27
C TRP A 22 -26.08 -17.10 -6.40
N GLN A 23 -26.59 -18.10 -7.14
CA GLN A 23 -26.10 -18.48 -8.45
C GLN A 23 -27.00 -17.91 -9.53
N ALA A 24 -26.42 -17.52 -10.68
CA ALA A 24 -27.13 -17.02 -11.84
C ALA A 24 -26.30 -17.21 -13.12
N ALA A 25 -26.97 -17.02 -14.28
CA ALA A 25 -26.24 -16.88 -15.53
C ALA A 25 -25.55 -15.50 -15.62
N ALA A 26 -24.42 -15.43 -16.31
CA ALA A 26 -23.68 -14.18 -16.50
C ALA A 26 -24.28 -13.41 -17.69
N LEU A 27 -25.41 -12.72 -17.48
CA LEU A 27 -26.18 -12.03 -18.53
C LEU A 27 -25.35 -10.97 -19.27
N PHE A 28 -24.41 -10.30 -18.60
CA PHE A 28 -23.56 -9.26 -19.20
C PHE A 28 -22.67 -9.75 -20.36
N ARG A 29 -22.57 -11.06 -20.56
CA ARG A 29 -21.88 -11.69 -21.70
C ARG A 29 -22.76 -12.62 -22.51
N GLY A 30 -24.08 -12.57 -22.32
CA GLY A 30 -25.04 -13.45 -23.01
C GLY A 30 -24.95 -14.91 -22.56
N GLY A 31 -24.43 -15.19 -21.37
CA GLY A 31 -24.32 -16.55 -20.85
C GLY A 31 -25.67 -17.10 -20.37
N ASP A 32 -25.91 -18.38 -20.60
CA ASP A 32 -27.12 -19.14 -20.20
C ASP A 32 -26.88 -20.09 -19.01
N ASN A 33 -25.62 -20.36 -18.67
CA ASN A 33 -25.26 -21.25 -17.58
C ASN A 33 -25.59 -20.64 -16.22
N GLN A 34 -26.64 -21.16 -15.56
CA GLN A 34 -27.14 -20.68 -14.25
C GLN A 34 -26.18 -20.89 -13.10
N THR A 35 -25.07 -21.58 -13.26
CA THR A 35 -24.05 -21.78 -12.23
C THR A 35 -22.76 -20.98 -12.48
N ALA A 36 -22.69 -20.24 -13.58
CA ALA A 36 -21.51 -19.53 -14.01
C ALA A 36 -21.16 -18.33 -13.10
N LEU A 37 -22.18 -17.66 -12.54
CA LEU A 37 -22.04 -16.47 -11.73
C LEU A 37 -22.41 -16.77 -10.28
N ARG A 38 -21.56 -16.37 -9.34
CA ARG A 38 -21.85 -16.35 -7.90
C ARG A 38 -21.90 -14.91 -7.41
N ILE A 39 -22.95 -14.56 -6.66
CA ILE A 39 -23.17 -13.22 -6.10
C ILE A 39 -23.38 -13.35 -4.60
N TRP A 40 -22.49 -12.75 -3.79
CA TRP A 40 -22.55 -12.84 -2.34
C TRP A 40 -23.64 -11.93 -1.77
N LYS A 41 -24.54 -12.47 -0.96
CA LYS A 41 -25.72 -11.78 -0.40
C LYS A 41 -25.36 -10.61 0.53
N ASN A 42 -24.26 -10.74 1.27
CA ASN A 42 -23.82 -9.74 2.27
C ASN A 42 -23.07 -8.55 1.69
N SER A 43 -22.60 -8.63 0.44
CA SER A 43 -21.72 -7.63 -0.14
C SER A 43 -22.02 -7.28 -1.59
N GLY A 44 -22.90 -8.04 -2.24
CA GLY A 44 -23.17 -7.91 -3.66
C GLY A 44 -21.97 -8.24 -4.56
N ARG A 45 -20.81 -8.62 -3.99
CA ARG A 45 -19.65 -9.01 -4.80
C ARG A 45 -19.99 -10.24 -5.65
N TRP A 46 -19.39 -10.30 -6.82
CA TRP A 46 -19.65 -11.39 -7.76
C TRP A 46 -18.37 -12.01 -8.30
N THR A 47 -18.49 -13.25 -8.74
CA THR A 47 -17.43 -14.00 -9.43
C THR A 47 -18.05 -14.77 -10.58
N ASP A 48 -17.54 -14.57 -11.79
CA ASP A 48 -17.81 -15.38 -12.96
C ASP A 48 -16.74 -16.46 -13.08
N PHE A 49 -17.14 -17.72 -12.95
CA PHE A 49 -16.21 -18.85 -12.98
C PHE A 49 -15.79 -19.25 -14.39
N VAL A 50 -16.51 -18.82 -15.42
CA VAL A 50 -16.16 -19.13 -16.82
C VAL A 50 -15.04 -18.22 -17.30
N GLU A 51 -15.17 -16.90 -17.04
CA GLU A 51 -14.14 -15.93 -17.43
C GLU A 51 -13.12 -15.64 -16.33
N SER A 52 -13.24 -16.28 -15.15
CA SER A 52 -12.40 -16.03 -13.98
C SER A 52 -12.35 -14.54 -13.58
N LYS A 53 -13.45 -13.83 -13.76
CA LYS A 53 -13.61 -12.41 -13.43
C LYS A 53 -14.42 -12.23 -12.16
N SER A 54 -14.08 -11.20 -11.37
CA SER A 54 -14.83 -10.82 -10.17
C SER A 54 -14.93 -9.31 -10.03
N GLY A 55 -15.86 -8.84 -9.19
CA GLY A 55 -16.02 -7.40 -8.97
C GLY A 55 -17.01 -7.03 -7.90
N SER A 56 -17.25 -5.71 -7.76
CA SER A 56 -18.29 -5.13 -6.89
C SER A 56 -19.67 -5.24 -7.55
N PHE A 57 -20.73 -5.06 -6.75
CA PHE A 57 -22.10 -5.00 -7.26
C PHE A 57 -22.26 -3.94 -8.36
N GLU A 58 -21.69 -2.77 -8.16
CA GLU A 58 -21.68 -1.68 -9.13
C GLU A 58 -21.07 -2.09 -10.48
N SER A 59 -19.97 -2.85 -10.43
CA SER A 59 -19.34 -3.35 -11.64
C SER A 59 -20.20 -4.36 -12.38
N LEU A 60 -21.01 -5.15 -11.65
CA LEU A 60 -21.99 -6.07 -12.23
C LEU A 60 -23.09 -5.30 -12.97
N ILE A 61 -23.68 -4.31 -12.29
CA ILE A 61 -24.71 -3.44 -12.89
C ILE A 61 -24.19 -2.80 -14.18
N ARG A 62 -23.02 -2.17 -14.12
CA ARG A 62 -22.40 -1.52 -15.27
C ARG A 62 -22.17 -2.49 -16.44
N LYS A 63 -21.69 -3.71 -16.14
CA LYS A 63 -21.50 -4.73 -17.19
C LYS A 63 -22.81 -5.17 -17.82
N THR A 64 -23.86 -5.29 -17.02
CA THR A 64 -25.19 -5.74 -17.48
C THR A 64 -25.92 -4.66 -18.27
N THR A 65 -25.84 -3.39 -17.84
CA THR A 65 -26.61 -2.29 -18.43
C THR A 65 -25.84 -1.45 -19.45
N GLY A 66 -24.50 -1.57 -19.49
CA GLY A 66 -23.63 -0.71 -20.29
C GLY A 66 -23.55 0.76 -19.80
N LYS A 67 -24.20 1.11 -18.68
CA LYS A 67 -24.26 2.46 -18.13
C LYS A 67 -23.33 2.62 -16.93
N SER A 68 -22.63 3.76 -16.87
CA SER A 68 -21.60 4.01 -15.82
C SER A 68 -22.15 4.64 -14.54
N SER A 69 -23.46 4.87 -14.41
CA SER A 69 -24.04 5.54 -13.24
C SER A 69 -25.08 4.72 -12.49
N ILE A 70 -24.87 4.59 -11.20
CA ILE A 70 -25.80 4.09 -10.18
C ILE A 70 -26.98 5.08 -9.98
N GLY A 71 -26.90 6.26 -10.57
CA GLY A 71 -27.83 7.37 -10.33
C GLY A 71 -29.32 7.02 -10.48
N HIS A 72 -29.69 6.06 -11.33
CA HIS A 72 -31.09 5.65 -11.50
C HIS A 72 -31.61 4.64 -10.47
N ILE A 73 -30.73 3.96 -9.73
CA ILE A 73 -31.16 2.98 -8.72
C ILE A 73 -31.38 3.66 -7.36
N ILE A 74 -30.79 4.84 -7.15
CA ILE A 74 -30.92 5.60 -5.90
C ILE A 74 -32.24 6.40 -5.83
N GLU A 75 -32.84 6.75 -6.97
CA GLU A 75 -34.09 7.52 -6.97
C GLU A 75 -35.32 6.78 -6.40
N TYR A 76 -35.30 5.46 -6.29
CA TYR A 76 -36.44 4.67 -5.81
C TYR A 76 -36.52 4.51 -4.27
N ASN A 77 -35.53 5.01 -3.49
CA ASN A 77 -35.51 4.82 -2.02
C ASN A 77 -35.14 6.09 -1.23
N LEU A 78 -35.45 7.28 -1.74
CA LEU A 78 -35.16 8.54 -1.04
C LEU A 78 -36.09 8.87 0.14
N ASP A 79 -37.19 8.13 0.34
CA ASP A 79 -38.16 8.37 1.40
C ASP A 79 -37.98 7.51 2.66
N GLU A 80 -37.08 6.54 2.69
CA GLU A 80 -36.69 5.88 3.92
C GLU A 80 -35.38 6.51 4.42
N GLU A 81 -35.41 7.07 5.65
CA GLU A 81 -34.22 7.47 6.39
C GLU A 81 -33.19 6.35 6.31
N ILE A 82 -32.21 6.49 5.42
CA ILE A 82 -31.03 5.62 5.36
C ILE A 82 -30.26 5.90 6.64
N LYS A 83 -30.62 5.21 7.72
CA LYS A 83 -29.67 5.05 8.83
C LYS A 83 -28.46 4.34 8.26
N PRO A 84 -27.31 5.00 8.18
CA PRO A 84 -26.10 4.37 7.66
C PRO A 84 -25.70 3.23 8.58
N LYS A 85 -26.21 2.04 8.34
CA LYS A 85 -25.59 0.79 8.81
C LYS A 85 -24.39 0.43 7.91
N ALA A 86 -23.62 1.40 7.50
CA ALA A 86 -22.23 1.17 7.29
C ALA A 86 -21.65 1.07 8.71
N LEU A 87 -21.66 -0.11 9.21
CA LEU A 87 -20.66 -0.56 10.16
C LEU A 87 -19.30 -0.54 9.43
N LEU A 88 -18.81 0.64 9.09
CA LEU A 88 -17.40 0.94 9.15
C LEU A 88 -17.07 0.56 10.59
N LYS A 89 -16.54 -0.66 10.80
CA LYS A 89 -15.94 -1.01 12.09
C LYS A 89 -15.02 0.15 12.39
N GLU A 90 -15.36 0.91 13.44
CA GLU A 90 -14.50 2.03 13.83
C GLU A 90 -13.09 1.50 13.90
N GLU A 91 -12.24 2.06 13.07
CA GLU A 91 -10.85 1.61 13.03
C GLU A 91 -10.30 1.88 14.41
N LYS A 92 -9.77 0.84 15.04
CA LYS A 92 -9.25 0.92 16.41
C LYS A 92 -8.16 1.99 16.45
N THR A 93 -8.41 3.04 17.23
CA THR A 93 -7.44 4.09 17.52
C THR A 93 -6.92 3.95 18.94
N PHE A 94 -5.82 4.60 19.22
CA PHE A 94 -5.19 4.61 20.54
C PHE A 94 -5.23 6.01 21.12
N SER A 95 -5.34 6.09 22.44
CA SER A 95 -5.33 7.36 23.16
C SER A 95 -3.95 8.02 23.10
N ALA A 96 -3.92 9.36 23.03
CA ALA A 96 -2.70 10.16 23.13
C ALA A 96 -1.94 9.93 24.46
N GLU A 97 -2.65 9.51 25.54
CA GLU A 97 -2.03 9.10 26.80
C GLU A 97 -1.01 7.95 26.64
N SER A 98 -1.14 7.15 25.56
CA SER A 98 -0.19 6.09 25.25
C SER A 98 1.22 6.63 24.99
N LEU A 99 1.34 7.87 24.50
CA LEU A 99 2.65 8.51 24.22
C LEU A 99 3.38 8.90 25.51
N LYS A 100 2.65 9.24 26.58
CA LYS A 100 3.26 9.59 27.88
C LYS A 100 4.05 8.44 28.51
N LYS A 101 3.82 7.20 28.03
CA LYS A 101 4.54 6.00 28.48
C LYS A 101 5.86 5.76 27.74
N LEU A 102 6.20 6.60 26.79
CA LEU A 102 7.43 6.50 26.03
C LEU A 102 8.48 7.41 26.68
N LEU A 103 9.61 6.83 27.08
CA LEU A 103 10.75 7.60 27.54
C LEU A 103 11.49 8.23 26.37
N PRO A 104 12.00 9.46 26.48
CA PRO A 104 12.81 10.11 25.46
C PRO A 104 14.26 9.57 25.45
N ASP A 105 14.39 8.25 25.34
CA ASP A 105 15.68 7.58 25.19
C ASP A 105 15.93 7.30 23.70
N TYR A 106 16.91 7.99 23.15
CA TYR A 106 17.30 7.94 21.73
C TYR A 106 18.65 7.24 21.53
N THR A 107 19.25 6.68 22.55
CA THR A 107 20.61 6.12 22.56
C THR A 107 20.81 5.10 21.43
N TYR A 108 19.85 4.21 21.20
CA TYR A 108 19.90 3.19 20.15
C TYR A 108 20.07 3.78 18.75
N TRP A 109 19.26 4.81 18.43
CA TRP A 109 19.27 5.43 17.10
C TRP A 109 20.40 6.46 16.95
N ASN A 110 20.78 7.15 18.02
CA ASN A 110 21.94 8.06 17.99
C ASN A 110 23.24 7.30 17.69
N ARG A 111 23.40 6.06 18.20
CA ARG A 111 24.52 5.16 17.84
C ARG A 111 24.51 4.74 16.36
N ARG A 112 23.38 4.89 15.69
CA ARG A 112 23.18 4.67 14.25
C ARG A 112 23.16 5.99 13.46
N GLU A 113 23.73 7.02 14.06
CA GLU A 113 23.89 8.35 13.46
C GLU A 113 22.57 9.06 13.11
N ILE A 114 21.42 8.62 13.66
CA ILE A 114 20.16 9.36 13.53
C ILE A 114 20.11 10.46 14.59
N PRO A 115 20.07 11.74 14.21
CA PRO A 115 20.09 12.86 15.15
C PRO A 115 18.84 12.94 16.01
N THR A 116 18.98 13.45 17.23
CA THR A 116 17.87 13.57 18.20
C THR A 116 16.72 14.44 17.69
N ASN A 117 16.99 15.48 16.89
CA ASN A 117 15.93 16.30 16.29
C ASN A 117 15.05 15.49 15.34
N VAL A 118 15.63 14.63 14.49
CA VAL A 118 14.88 13.71 13.62
C VAL A 118 14.02 12.78 14.47
N LEU A 119 14.57 12.18 15.52
CA LEU A 119 13.82 11.27 16.40
C LEU A 119 12.64 11.96 17.11
N LYS A 120 12.80 13.26 17.45
CA LYS A 120 11.72 14.09 17.98
C LYS A 120 10.62 14.35 16.94
N GLU A 121 10.99 14.63 15.69
CA GLU A 121 10.01 14.78 14.59
C GLU A 121 9.19 13.48 14.39
N TYR A 122 9.85 12.33 14.46
CA TYR A 122 9.19 11.03 14.40
C TYR A 122 8.43 10.68 15.70
N ARG A 123 8.48 11.54 16.73
CA ARG A 123 7.78 11.40 18.04
C ARG A 123 8.03 10.05 18.70
N CYS A 124 9.21 9.45 18.47
CA CYS A 124 9.51 8.13 18.99
C CYS A 124 10.04 8.18 20.44
N GLY A 125 10.02 7.04 21.12
CA GLY A 125 10.58 6.87 22.43
C GLY A 125 10.64 5.42 22.86
N LEU A 126 11.39 5.15 23.97
CA LEU A 126 11.55 3.82 24.52
C LEU A 126 10.30 3.43 25.32
N ALA A 127 9.69 2.30 24.96
CA ALA A 127 8.56 1.73 25.71
C ALA A 127 9.04 0.99 26.95
N THR A 128 8.52 1.38 28.12
CA THR A 128 8.85 0.81 29.43
C THR A 128 7.90 -0.31 29.87
N GLY A 129 6.88 -0.64 29.06
CA GLY A 129 5.93 -1.67 29.37
C GLY A 129 5.05 -2.08 28.20
N GLY A 130 4.19 -3.07 28.44
CA GLY A 130 3.22 -3.58 27.47
C GLY A 130 3.83 -4.43 26.34
N LYS A 131 3.09 -4.58 25.25
CA LYS A 131 3.49 -5.43 24.10
C LYS A 131 4.79 -4.97 23.41
N LEU A 132 5.10 -3.69 23.49
CA LEU A 132 6.27 -3.07 22.87
C LEU A 132 7.41 -2.81 23.87
N TYR A 133 7.38 -3.45 25.03
CA TYR A 133 8.41 -3.33 26.07
C TYR A 133 9.82 -3.50 25.50
N GLN A 134 10.75 -2.60 25.90
CA GLN A 134 12.15 -2.53 25.43
C GLN A 134 12.27 -2.34 23.91
N ARG A 135 11.39 -1.55 23.32
CA ARG A 135 11.46 -1.14 21.92
C ARG A 135 11.44 0.37 21.82
N ILE A 136 12.17 0.92 20.85
CA ILE A 136 11.91 2.29 20.42
C ILE A 136 10.67 2.26 19.57
N VAL A 137 9.64 2.98 19.99
CA VAL A 137 8.29 2.94 19.43
C VAL A 137 8.01 4.22 18.67
N PHE A 138 7.49 4.07 17.49
CA PHE A 138 7.06 5.11 16.57
C PHE A 138 5.54 5.12 16.51
N PRO A 139 4.86 6.20 16.92
CA PRO A 139 3.42 6.33 16.78
C PRO A 139 3.07 6.60 15.31
N ILE A 140 2.03 5.95 14.84
CA ILE A 140 1.52 6.11 13.48
C ILE A 140 0.21 6.89 13.55
N PHE A 141 0.16 8.07 12.97
CA PHE A 141 -1.02 8.92 12.99
C PHE A 141 -1.87 8.75 11.73
N ARG A 142 -3.15 9.03 11.88
CA ARG A 142 -4.12 9.17 10.79
C ARG A 142 -4.26 10.63 10.39
N ARG A 143 -4.99 10.87 9.30
CA ARG A 143 -5.33 12.21 8.81
C ARG A 143 -6.06 13.08 9.86
N ASP A 144 -6.86 12.47 10.74
CA ASP A 144 -7.58 13.14 11.82
C ASP A 144 -6.75 13.36 13.09
N GLY A 145 -5.44 13.12 13.04
CA GLY A 145 -4.52 13.27 14.17
C GLY A 145 -4.60 12.18 15.24
N LYS A 146 -5.48 11.19 15.08
CA LYS A 146 -5.56 10.06 16.01
C LYS A 146 -4.46 9.04 15.76
N ILE A 147 -4.02 8.36 16.81
CA ILE A 147 -3.01 7.30 16.69
C ILE A 147 -3.68 6.03 16.15
N HIS A 148 -3.20 5.56 15.01
CA HIS A 148 -3.68 4.38 14.30
C HIS A 148 -2.95 3.10 14.70
N GLY A 149 -1.74 3.25 15.21
CA GLY A 149 -0.91 2.14 15.63
C GLY A 149 0.46 2.57 16.09
N PHE A 150 1.28 1.57 16.36
CA PHE A 150 2.65 1.75 16.82
C PHE A 150 3.57 0.74 16.11
N SER A 151 4.73 1.18 15.68
CA SER A 151 5.80 0.33 15.20
C SER A 151 6.97 0.39 16.15
N GLY A 152 7.44 -0.77 16.65
CA GLY A 152 8.49 -0.85 17.66
C GLY A 152 9.71 -1.59 17.19
N ARG A 153 10.88 -0.91 17.19
CA ARG A 153 12.19 -1.51 16.92
C ARG A 153 12.81 -2.03 18.21
N LYS A 154 13.23 -3.31 18.26
CA LYS A 154 13.97 -3.85 19.41
C LYS A 154 15.31 -3.13 19.57
N VAL A 155 15.69 -2.84 20.82
CA VAL A 155 16.97 -2.18 21.15
C VAL A 155 18.05 -3.19 21.50
N ASN A 156 17.69 -4.37 22.00
CA ASN A 156 18.62 -5.46 22.26
C ASN A 156 18.66 -6.38 21.03
N GLU A 157 19.77 -6.36 20.29
CA GLU A 157 19.96 -7.16 19.08
C GLU A 157 20.21 -8.66 19.38
N GLU A 158 20.63 -9.02 20.61
CA GLU A 158 21.02 -10.38 21.00
C GLU A 158 19.82 -11.29 21.26
N ASN A 159 18.62 -10.74 21.47
CA ASN A 159 17.43 -11.56 21.71
C ASN A 159 16.76 -12.02 20.41
N ASP A 160 16.10 -13.18 20.45
CA ASP A 160 15.43 -13.81 19.31
C ASP A 160 14.08 -13.15 18.92
N ARG A 161 13.72 -12.04 19.56
CA ARG A 161 12.48 -11.31 19.23
C ARG A 161 12.56 -10.68 17.85
N PRO A 162 11.42 -10.57 17.13
CA PRO A 162 11.38 -9.90 15.83
C PRO A 162 12.00 -8.51 15.87
N LYS A 163 12.82 -8.18 14.88
CA LYS A 163 13.49 -6.87 14.71
C LYS A 163 12.48 -5.71 14.81
N TRP A 164 11.37 -5.82 14.10
CA TRP A 164 10.23 -4.91 14.17
C TRP A 164 8.99 -5.63 14.68
N LEU A 165 8.19 -4.94 15.49
CA LEU A 165 6.89 -5.43 15.97
C LEU A 165 5.86 -4.30 15.81
N HIS A 166 4.77 -4.61 15.12
CA HIS A 166 3.69 -3.69 14.86
C HIS A 166 2.51 -3.95 15.81
N TYR A 167 1.93 -2.87 16.33
CA TYR A 167 0.71 -2.92 17.12
C TYR A 167 -0.35 -2.03 16.47
N GLY A 168 -1.27 -2.64 15.77
CA GLY A 168 -2.24 -2.06 14.85
C GLY A 168 -2.20 -2.78 13.50
N LYS A 169 -2.96 -2.29 12.53
CA LYS A 169 -3.02 -2.84 11.16
C LYS A 169 -2.07 -2.07 10.25
N SER A 170 -0.81 -2.52 10.13
CA SER A 170 0.20 -1.84 9.31
C SER A 170 -0.20 -1.69 7.84
N ALA A 171 -1.06 -2.57 7.31
CA ALA A 171 -1.60 -2.44 5.96
C ALA A 171 -2.43 -1.17 5.74
N ASP A 172 -2.91 -0.54 6.82
CA ASP A 172 -3.72 0.68 6.79
C ASP A 172 -2.88 1.95 7.01
N TRP A 173 -1.58 1.84 7.20
CA TRP A 173 -0.71 2.97 7.51
C TRP A 173 -0.23 3.69 6.25
N PHE A 174 -0.12 5.02 6.36
CA PHE A 174 0.50 5.88 5.35
C PHE A 174 1.51 6.77 6.08
N TYR A 175 2.66 6.21 6.37
CA TYR A 175 3.64 6.77 7.27
C TYR A 175 4.92 7.16 6.54
N PRO A 176 5.53 8.30 6.87
CA PRO A 176 5.15 9.25 7.90
C PRO A 176 4.20 10.38 7.42
N TYR A 177 3.53 10.26 6.28
CA TYR A 177 2.72 11.29 5.60
C TYR A 177 1.76 12.07 6.53
N PHE A 178 1.08 11.36 7.44
CA PHE A 178 0.19 12.00 8.42
C PHE A 178 0.84 12.22 9.78
N SER A 179 2.10 11.85 9.95
CA SER A 179 2.82 11.96 11.22
C SER A 179 3.73 13.17 11.26
N ILE A 180 4.22 13.60 10.09
CA ILE A 180 5.18 14.69 9.91
C ILE A 180 4.69 15.55 8.74
N ASP A 181 4.18 16.76 9.04
CA ASP A 181 3.59 17.66 8.02
C ASP A 181 4.60 18.00 6.92
N TYR A 182 5.85 18.20 7.26
CA TYR A 182 6.92 18.54 6.33
C TYR A 182 7.14 17.45 5.26
N VAL A 183 6.90 16.17 5.57
CA VAL A 183 6.96 15.07 4.58
C VAL A 183 5.88 15.27 3.50
N ARG A 184 4.67 15.65 3.91
CA ARG A 184 3.58 15.91 2.96
C ARG A 184 3.89 17.11 2.07
N GLU A 185 4.37 18.18 2.66
CA GLU A 185 4.75 19.41 1.95
C GLU A 185 5.84 19.11 0.91
N LYS A 186 6.87 18.33 1.28
CA LYS A 186 7.94 17.94 0.36
C LYS A 186 7.47 17.01 -0.76
N ILE A 187 6.53 16.11 -0.50
CA ILE A 187 5.92 15.30 -1.55
C ILE A 187 5.16 16.17 -2.56
N GLU A 188 4.40 17.15 -2.07
CA GLU A 188 3.65 18.09 -2.91
C GLU A 188 4.60 19.01 -3.71
N GLU A 189 5.69 19.50 -3.09
CA GLU A 189 6.69 20.37 -3.71
C GLU A 189 7.46 19.65 -4.82
N GLU A 190 7.98 18.45 -4.53
CA GLU A 190 8.83 17.69 -5.46
C GLU A 190 8.03 16.82 -6.43
N ASN A 191 6.72 16.69 -6.21
CA ASN A 191 5.82 15.78 -6.93
C ASN A 191 6.39 14.35 -7.05
N ARG A 192 7.05 13.86 -5.98
CA ARG A 192 7.77 12.58 -5.95
C ARG A 192 7.75 11.96 -4.58
N ILE A 193 7.67 10.62 -4.55
CA ILE A 193 7.66 9.82 -3.32
C ILE A 193 8.69 8.70 -3.42
N PHE A 194 9.62 8.63 -2.47
CA PHE A 194 10.51 7.48 -2.30
C PHE A 194 9.84 6.47 -1.36
N VAL A 195 9.54 5.28 -1.86
CA VAL A 195 8.92 4.21 -1.06
C VAL A 195 10.00 3.28 -0.55
N VAL A 196 10.15 3.20 0.76
CA VAL A 196 11.18 2.40 1.46
C VAL A 196 10.56 1.30 2.32
N GLU A 197 11.34 0.31 2.74
CA GLU A 197 10.84 -0.84 3.48
C GLU A 197 10.56 -0.54 4.95
N SER A 198 11.43 0.20 5.62
CA SER A 198 11.40 0.37 7.07
C SER A 198 11.47 1.83 7.52
N ILE A 199 11.08 2.07 8.80
CA ILE A 199 11.25 3.38 9.44
C ILE A 199 12.74 3.76 9.55
N GLY A 200 13.64 2.77 9.68
CA GLY A 200 15.08 3.02 9.70
C GLY A 200 15.55 3.68 8.41
N ASP A 201 15.11 3.15 7.25
CA ASP A 201 15.44 3.72 5.94
C ASP A 201 14.83 5.11 5.77
N SER A 202 13.56 5.27 6.19
CA SER A 202 12.87 6.56 6.18
C SER A 202 13.64 7.64 6.97
N MET A 203 14.11 7.32 8.17
CA MET A 203 14.91 8.25 8.99
C MET A 203 16.28 8.54 8.38
N SER A 204 16.92 7.55 7.75
CA SER A 204 18.20 7.74 7.06
C SER A 204 18.07 8.68 5.86
N LEU A 205 16.98 8.56 5.11
CA LEU A 205 16.64 9.50 4.04
C LEU A 205 16.35 10.90 4.61
N TYR A 206 15.48 10.98 5.63
CA TYR A 206 15.03 12.23 6.23
C TYR A 206 16.20 13.05 6.80
N ARG A 207 17.12 12.44 7.58
CA ARG A 207 18.30 13.14 8.13
C ARG A 207 19.22 13.71 7.06
N SER A 208 19.20 13.10 5.86
CA SER A 208 20.05 13.49 4.73
C SER A 208 19.38 14.50 3.78
N GLY A 209 18.18 14.98 4.12
CA GLY A 209 17.42 15.97 3.34
C GLY A 209 16.54 15.34 2.24
N VAL A 210 16.20 14.06 2.36
CA VAL A 210 15.25 13.38 1.46
C VAL A 210 13.99 13.04 2.27
N GLU A 211 13.17 14.07 2.50
CA GLU A 211 12.03 14.00 3.39
C GLU A 211 10.76 13.42 2.71
N ASN A 212 10.67 13.50 1.39
CA ASN A 212 9.54 13.01 0.59
C ASN A 212 9.50 11.48 0.46
N ASN A 213 9.50 10.78 1.60
CA ASN A 213 9.54 9.33 1.64
C ASN A 213 8.38 8.70 2.41
N ILE A 214 8.00 7.48 2.04
CA ILE A 214 6.90 6.70 2.63
C ILE A 214 7.39 5.28 2.94
N VAL A 215 6.97 4.74 4.09
CA VAL A 215 7.32 3.39 4.55
C VAL A 215 6.27 2.38 4.13
N ALA A 216 6.70 1.31 3.47
CA ALA A 216 5.85 0.19 3.10
C ALA A 216 5.60 -0.80 4.25
N PHE A 217 6.47 -0.82 5.29
CA PHE A 217 6.48 -1.77 6.42
C PHE A 217 6.69 -3.24 6.04
N THR A 218 6.88 -3.51 4.77
CA THR A 218 7.18 -4.81 4.18
C THR A 218 8.05 -4.60 2.95
N ASN A 219 8.55 -5.68 2.39
CA ASN A 219 9.33 -5.63 1.14
C ASN A 219 8.46 -5.41 -0.12
N LYS A 220 7.16 -5.15 0.01
CA LYS A 220 6.25 -4.91 -1.13
C LYS A 220 5.09 -4.01 -0.73
N ILE A 221 4.54 -3.29 -1.69
CA ILE A 221 3.41 -2.38 -1.47
C ILE A 221 2.10 -3.19 -1.42
N ASN A 222 1.29 -2.94 -0.39
CA ASN A 222 -0.04 -3.53 -0.27
C ASN A 222 -1.09 -2.70 -1.03
N ALA A 223 -2.28 -3.26 -1.29
CA ALA A 223 -3.32 -2.62 -2.10
C ALA A 223 -3.82 -1.27 -1.54
N LYS A 224 -3.85 -1.09 -0.22
CA LYS A 224 -4.26 0.19 0.39
C LYS A 224 -3.21 1.26 0.23
N LEU A 225 -1.93 0.90 0.35
CA LEU A 225 -0.82 1.81 0.12
C LEU A 225 -0.75 2.19 -1.37
N ILE A 226 -0.96 1.23 -2.29
CA ILE A 226 -1.09 1.50 -3.73
C ILE A 226 -2.15 2.57 -3.99
N ALA A 227 -3.36 2.40 -3.46
CA ALA A 227 -4.46 3.35 -3.65
C ALA A 227 -4.12 4.75 -3.12
N ARG A 228 -3.40 4.84 -2.00
CA ARG A 228 -2.97 6.13 -1.43
C ARG A 228 -1.86 6.79 -2.24
N LEU A 229 -0.88 6.03 -2.68
CA LEU A 229 0.19 6.53 -3.55
C LEU A 229 -0.38 7.03 -4.88
N ALA A 230 -1.26 6.26 -5.52
CA ALA A 230 -1.94 6.66 -6.74
C ALA A 230 -2.77 7.95 -6.56
N ALA A 231 -3.41 8.11 -5.39
CA ALA A 231 -4.21 9.31 -5.09
C ALA A 231 -3.37 10.59 -4.91
N THR A 232 -2.06 10.50 -4.67
CA THR A 232 -1.18 11.68 -4.62
C THR A 232 -0.91 12.26 -6.00
N GLY A 233 -0.97 11.45 -7.06
CA GLY A 233 -0.58 11.82 -8.41
C GLY A 233 0.93 12.01 -8.63
N ALA A 234 1.74 11.87 -7.58
CA ALA A 234 3.19 12.03 -7.62
C ALA A 234 3.89 10.84 -8.28
N ASP A 235 5.12 11.07 -8.76
CA ASP A 235 6.01 10.00 -9.18
C ASP A 235 6.35 9.06 -8.01
N ILE A 236 6.34 7.76 -8.25
CA ILE A 236 6.57 6.73 -7.23
C ILE A 236 7.93 6.08 -7.47
N CYS A 237 8.89 6.35 -6.60
CA CYS A 237 10.22 5.78 -6.63
C CYS A 237 10.28 4.55 -5.72
N LEU A 238 10.38 3.36 -6.30
CA LEU A 238 10.55 2.10 -5.56
C LEU A 238 12.00 2.00 -5.09
N SER A 239 12.24 2.35 -3.83
CA SER A 239 13.56 2.45 -3.18
C SER A 239 13.72 1.37 -2.11
N PHE A 240 13.38 0.12 -2.47
CA PHE A 240 13.53 -1.03 -1.59
C PHE A 240 14.98 -1.47 -1.48
N ASN A 241 15.27 -2.31 -0.50
CA ASN A 241 16.61 -2.79 -0.20
C ASN A 241 17.31 -3.40 -1.43
N ASN A 242 18.63 -3.29 -1.45
CA ASN A 242 19.49 -3.87 -2.46
C ASN A 242 20.27 -5.06 -1.85
N ASP A 243 19.54 -6.13 -1.53
CA ASP A 243 20.08 -7.34 -0.87
C ASP A 243 20.87 -8.20 -1.87
N SER A 244 22.00 -7.70 -2.38
CA SER A 244 22.80 -8.35 -3.42
C SER A 244 23.48 -9.67 -2.96
N GLU A 245 23.60 -9.90 -1.66
CA GLU A 245 24.18 -11.10 -1.07
C GLU A 245 23.09 -12.11 -0.63
N GLY A 246 22.44 -12.79 -1.58
CA GLY A 246 21.44 -13.80 -1.26
C GLY A 246 20.16 -13.72 -2.09
N GLN A 247 19.00 -14.06 -1.50
CA GLN A 247 17.70 -13.81 -2.14
C GLN A 247 17.45 -12.31 -2.14
N ASN A 248 17.53 -11.67 -3.31
CA ASN A 248 17.35 -10.24 -3.46
C ASN A 248 15.87 -9.84 -3.24
N ARG A 249 15.44 -9.87 -1.97
CA ARG A 249 14.04 -9.63 -1.55
C ARG A 249 13.56 -8.22 -1.88
N GLY A 250 14.45 -7.26 -1.89
CA GLY A 250 14.11 -5.89 -2.26
C GLY A 250 13.74 -5.76 -3.73
N PHE A 251 14.46 -6.44 -4.62
CA PHE A 251 14.12 -6.51 -6.05
C PHE A 251 12.82 -7.29 -6.29
N ASP A 252 12.60 -8.43 -5.61
CA ASP A 252 11.33 -9.15 -5.64
C ASP A 252 10.16 -8.25 -5.23
N GLY A 253 10.38 -7.49 -4.17
CA GLY A 253 9.41 -6.54 -3.65
C GLY A 253 9.14 -5.38 -4.60
N ALA A 254 10.19 -4.80 -5.19
CA ALA A 254 10.08 -3.73 -6.18
C ALA A 254 9.32 -4.21 -7.42
N LEU A 255 9.70 -5.35 -7.99
CA LEU A 255 9.01 -5.94 -9.14
C LEU A 255 7.55 -6.26 -8.83
N THR A 256 7.28 -6.92 -7.71
CA THR A 256 5.89 -7.21 -7.27
C THR A 256 5.07 -5.93 -7.08
N SER A 257 5.69 -4.88 -6.56
CA SER A 257 5.03 -3.59 -6.32
C SER A 257 4.75 -2.86 -7.62
N LEU A 258 5.72 -2.82 -8.54
CA LEU A 258 5.56 -2.27 -9.88
C LEU A 258 4.41 -2.96 -10.63
N LEU A 259 4.39 -4.31 -10.67
CA LEU A 259 3.36 -5.08 -11.36
C LEU A 259 1.93 -4.84 -10.80
N ARG A 260 1.81 -4.41 -9.55
CA ARG A 260 0.54 -4.00 -8.96
C ARG A 260 0.19 -2.54 -9.24
N LEU A 261 1.20 -1.67 -9.26
CA LEU A 261 1.03 -0.24 -9.50
C LEU A 261 0.57 0.05 -10.94
N ILE A 262 1.08 -0.65 -11.94
CA ILE A 262 0.71 -0.43 -13.35
C ILE A 262 -0.78 -0.65 -13.65
N ASP A 263 -1.55 -1.24 -12.73
CA ASP A 263 -3.00 -1.33 -12.85
C ASP A 263 -3.72 -0.01 -12.59
N CYS A 264 -3.08 0.95 -11.90
CA CYS A 264 -3.72 2.20 -11.48
C CYS A 264 -2.81 3.44 -11.57
N VAL A 265 -1.55 3.27 -11.89
CA VAL A 265 -0.55 4.34 -12.07
C VAL A 265 0.10 4.16 -13.43
N ASP A 266 0.29 5.26 -14.15
CA ASP A 266 1.02 5.26 -15.41
C ASP A 266 2.46 4.80 -15.19
N ILE A 267 2.98 3.92 -16.05
CA ILE A 267 4.32 3.37 -15.91
C ILE A 267 5.39 4.47 -15.93
N THR A 268 5.18 5.57 -16.65
CA THR A 268 6.08 6.72 -16.71
C THR A 268 6.29 7.41 -15.36
N LYS A 269 5.38 7.18 -14.41
CA LYS A 269 5.45 7.69 -13.03
C LYS A 269 6.03 6.70 -12.02
N ILE A 270 6.45 5.51 -12.44
CA ILE A 270 6.98 4.48 -11.55
C ILE A 270 8.46 4.31 -11.82
N TRP A 271 9.29 4.68 -10.85
CA TRP A 271 10.74 4.65 -10.92
C TRP A 271 11.32 3.54 -10.06
N PHE A 272 12.46 3.01 -10.45
CA PHE A 272 13.23 2.05 -9.65
C PHE A 272 14.55 2.70 -9.22
N THR A 273 14.65 2.99 -7.92
CA THR A 273 15.74 3.78 -7.33
C THR A 273 16.28 3.11 -6.05
N PRO A 274 16.85 1.90 -6.14
CA PRO A 274 17.37 1.19 -4.98
C PRO A 274 18.55 1.94 -4.35
N PRO A 275 18.83 1.72 -3.04
CA PRO A 275 20.05 2.23 -2.40
C PRO A 275 21.30 1.61 -3.03
N GLN A 276 22.43 2.31 -2.90
CA GLN A 276 23.73 1.80 -3.37
C GLN A 276 24.29 0.68 -2.49
N LYS A 277 23.93 0.67 -1.21
CA LYS A 277 24.23 -0.39 -0.24
C LYS A 277 22.98 -1.26 0.01
N ASN A 278 23.11 -2.21 0.93
CA ASN A 278 22.02 -3.13 1.27
C ASN A 278 20.70 -2.43 1.61
N ASP A 279 20.76 -1.39 2.44
CA ASP A 279 19.64 -0.51 2.80
C ASP A 279 20.15 0.92 3.07
N PHE A 280 19.23 1.89 3.23
CA PHE A 280 19.60 3.27 3.56
C PHE A 280 20.15 3.40 4.99
N GLY A 281 19.83 2.47 5.89
CA GLY A 281 20.41 2.42 7.23
C GLY A 281 21.89 2.05 7.25
N ALA A 282 22.39 1.42 6.18
CA ALA A 282 23.81 1.11 5.98
C ALA A 282 24.60 2.23 5.29
N MET A 283 23.92 3.29 4.84
CA MET A 283 24.51 4.47 4.20
C MET A 283 24.65 5.61 5.19
N ASN A 284 25.78 6.33 5.15
CA ASN A 284 25.92 7.58 5.88
C ASN A 284 25.29 8.75 5.10
N ASP A 285 25.24 9.95 5.72
CA ASP A 285 24.59 11.12 5.12
C ASP A 285 25.20 11.56 3.78
N ILE A 286 26.52 11.45 3.64
CA ILE A 286 27.21 11.81 2.38
C ILE A 286 26.78 10.83 1.28
N GLU A 287 26.77 9.55 1.58
CA GLU A 287 26.39 8.49 0.63
C GLU A 287 24.91 8.61 0.21
N VAL A 288 24.00 8.92 1.14
CA VAL A 288 22.58 9.16 0.80
C VAL A 288 22.43 10.39 -0.09
N ARG A 289 23.13 11.50 0.21
CA ARG A 289 23.11 12.70 -0.63
C ARG A 289 23.72 12.43 -2.01
N GLN A 290 24.82 11.68 -2.09
CA GLN A 290 25.42 11.28 -3.36
C GLN A 290 24.45 10.42 -4.17
N TRP A 291 23.80 9.44 -3.54
CA TRP A 291 22.75 8.65 -4.17
C TRP A 291 21.63 9.55 -4.70
N ARG A 292 21.10 10.47 -3.86
CA ARG A 292 20.00 11.36 -4.28
C ARG A 292 20.41 12.28 -5.43
N ASN A 293 21.59 12.85 -5.37
CA ASN A 293 22.12 13.75 -6.40
C ASN A 293 22.48 13.01 -7.69
N GLY A 294 22.80 11.73 -7.61
CA GLY A 294 23.07 10.87 -8.76
C GLY A 294 21.82 10.36 -9.47
N LEU A 295 20.62 10.57 -8.89
CA LEU A 295 19.38 10.20 -9.54
C LEU A 295 19.04 11.20 -10.65
N ILE A 296 19.02 10.72 -11.88
CA ILE A 296 18.61 11.48 -13.06
C ILE A 296 17.20 11.03 -13.44
N PHE A 297 16.29 11.98 -13.48
CA PHE A 297 14.87 11.72 -13.80
C PHE A 297 14.60 12.15 -15.26
N ASN A 298 15.05 11.32 -16.20
CA ASN A 298 14.78 11.44 -17.63
C ASN A 298 14.29 10.09 -18.20
N GLU A 299 13.83 10.08 -19.43
CA GLU A 299 13.27 8.89 -20.09
C GLU A 299 14.29 7.74 -20.18
N GLU A 300 15.56 8.04 -20.45
CA GLU A 300 16.61 7.03 -20.55
C GLU A 300 16.85 6.30 -19.23
N GLU A 301 17.06 7.04 -18.14
CA GLU A 301 17.29 6.45 -16.82
C GLU A 301 16.03 5.78 -16.25
N HIS A 302 14.85 6.31 -16.58
CA HIS A 302 13.58 5.65 -16.29
C HIS A 302 13.52 4.26 -16.92
N LYS A 303 13.73 4.20 -18.24
CA LYS A 303 13.76 2.95 -19.01
C LYS A 303 14.82 1.99 -18.49
N ASN A 304 16.03 2.48 -18.22
CA ASN A 304 17.14 1.69 -17.67
C ASN A 304 16.76 1.04 -16.32
N GLY A 305 16.12 1.79 -15.43
CA GLY A 305 15.63 1.29 -14.14
C GLY A 305 14.61 0.17 -14.30
N LEU A 306 13.65 0.33 -15.20
CA LEU A 306 12.62 -0.69 -15.48
C LEU A 306 13.21 -1.94 -16.15
N LEU A 307 14.19 -1.77 -17.04
CA LEU A 307 14.91 -2.88 -17.68
C LEU A 307 15.70 -3.71 -16.67
N LYS A 308 16.31 -3.10 -15.64
CA LYS A 308 16.96 -3.83 -14.53
C LYS A 308 15.97 -4.74 -13.81
N LEU A 309 14.76 -4.26 -13.50
CA LEU A 309 13.71 -5.10 -12.89
C LEU A 309 13.25 -6.21 -13.84
N LYS A 310 13.11 -5.93 -15.13
CA LYS A 310 12.77 -6.95 -16.13
C LYS A 310 13.83 -8.04 -16.23
N GLN A 311 15.10 -7.67 -16.26
CA GLN A 311 16.23 -8.62 -16.30
C GLN A 311 16.30 -9.50 -15.04
N TYR A 312 15.90 -8.95 -13.90
CA TYR A 312 15.82 -9.69 -12.64
C TYR A 312 14.64 -10.68 -12.58
N ALA A 313 13.55 -10.43 -13.33
CA ALA A 313 12.30 -11.19 -13.25
C ALA A 313 12.43 -12.73 -13.34
N PRO A 314 13.34 -13.32 -14.16
CA PRO A 314 13.53 -14.77 -14.19
C PRO A 314 14.00 -15.39 -12.86
N GLN A 315 14.60 -14.59 -11.98
CA GLN A 315 15.07 -14.98 -10.64
C GLN A 315 14.02 -14.72 -9.56
N ALA A 316 12.99 -13.93 -9.88
CA ALA A 316 11.98 -13.49 -8.93
C ALA A 316 10.94 -14.59 -8.64
N ILE A 317 10.49 -14.64 -7.39
CA ILE A 317 9.36 -15.48 -6.98
C ILE A 317 8.06 -14.69 -7.17
N LEU A 318 7.54 -14.68 -8.40
CA LEU A 318 6.32 -13.95 -8.72
C LEU A 318 5.07 -14.77 -8.39
N PRO A 319 4.06 -14.18 -7.70
CA PRO A 319 2.76 -14.81 -7.55
C PRO A 319 2.09 -15.03 -8.90
N LYS A 320 1.48 -16.21 -9.11
CA LYS A 320 0.74 -16.54 -10.36
C LYS A 320 -0.27 -15.47 -10.78
N CYS A 321 -0.92 -14.80 -9.82
CA CYS A 321 -1.88 -13.74 -10.11
C CYS A 321 -1.26 -12.51 -10.79
N LEU A 322 0.06 -12.37 -10.83
CA LEU A 322 0.78 -11.26 -11.47
C LEU A 322 1.37 -11.60 -12.85
N GLU A 323 1.20 -12.83 -13.34
CA GLU A 323 1.71 -13.22 -14.68
C GLU A 323 1.14 -12.34 -15.80
N LYS A 324 -0.15 -12.00 -15.71
CA LYS A 324 -0.80 -11.09 -16.68
C LYS A 324 -0.20 -9.68 -16.61
N ASN A 325 0.03 -9.18 -15.40
CA ASN A 325 0.62 -7.87 -15.19
C ASN A 325 2.08 -7.84 -15.68
N PHE A 326 2.81 -8.94 -15.56
CA PHE A 326 4.16 -9.04 -16.07
C PHE A 326 4.19 -8.94 -17.60
N LYS A 327 3.30 -9.65 -18.33
CA LYS A 327 3.18 -9.51 -19.79
C LYS A 327 2.85 -8.07 -20.20
N ARG A 328 1.90 -7.43 -19.49
CA ARG A 328 1.58 -6.01 -19.71
C ARG A 328 2.80 -5.11 -19.47
N PHE A 329 3.57 -5.36 -18.42
CA PHE A 329 4.79 -4.63 -18.14
C PHE A 329 5.82 -4.76 -19.27
N GLU A 330 5.98 -5.96 -19.84
CA GLU A 330 6.87 -6.19 -20.99
C GLU A 330 6.42 -5.43 -22.25
N GLU A 331 5.11 -5.29 -22.45
CA GLU A 331 4.54 -4.49 -23.54
C GLU A 331 4.82 -3.01 -23.31
N LEU A 332 4.49 -2.49 -22.12
CA LEU A 332 4.69 -1.08 -21.76
C LEU A 332 6.16 -0.62 -21.88
N ILE A 333 7.13 -1.46 -21.49
CA ILE A 333 8.56 -1.10 -21.66
C ILE A 333 8.97 -0.95 -23.15
N LYS A 334 8.31 -1.66 -24.07
CA LYS A 334 8.64 -1.53 -25.50
C LYS A 334 8.12 -0.21 -26.09
N GLU A 335 7.07 0.35 -25.47
CA GLU A 335 6.45 1.61 -25.87
C GLU A 335 7.20 2.83 -25.32
N LEU A 336 8.00 2.67 -24.26
CA LEU A 336 8.94 3.66 -23.73
C LEU A 336 10.23 3.72 -24.56
#